data_c03d2d6f9edb8e6c4f44d85d63a6a4f5
#
_entry.id   c03d2d6f9edb8e6c4f44d85d63a6a4f5
#
_cell.length_a   1.000
_cell.length_b   1.000
_cell.length_c   1.000
_cell.angle_alpha   90.00
_cell.angle_beta   90.00
_cell.angle_gamma   90.00
#
_symmetry.space_group_name_H-M   'P 1'
#
loop_
_entity.id
_entity.type
_entity.pdbx_description
1 polymer ?
#
loop_
_entity_poly.entity_id
_entity_poly.type
_entity_poly.pdbx_seq_one_letter_code
_entity_poly.pdbx_strand_id
1 'polypeptide(L)' 'MSDNQEVFNSVLSVTRDQLSKAMAIGAELEALLLAERRKVSELERQIEELKNSSEKK' A
#
# COMPACT_ATOMS: atom_id res chain seq x y z
N MET A 1 27.81 19.41 26.38
CA MET A 1 26.79 20.37 26.25
C MET A 1 25.44 19.76 25.98
N SER A 2 24.52 20.04 26.91
CA SER A 2 23.17 19.44 26.89
C SER A 2 22.39 19.81 25.66
N ASP A 3 22.58 21.02 25.11
CA ASP A 3 21.81 21.49 23.96
C ASP A 3 22.00 20.65 22.69
N ASN A 4 23.24 20.23 22.42
CA ASN A 4 23.55 19.39 21.27
C ASN A 4 22.93 18.01 21.42
N GLN A 5 22.94 17.49 22.64
CA GLN A 5 22.35 16.21 22.97
C GLN A 5 20.84 16.25 22.78
N GLU A 6 20.21 17.33 23.24
CA GLU A 6 18.78 17.51 23.13
C GLU A 6 18.35 17.64 21.68
N VAL A 7 19.09 18.40 20.88
CA VAL A 7 18.81 18.54 19.45
C VAL A 7 18.92 17.19 18.75
N PHE A 8 20.00 16.44 19.06
CA PHE A 8 20.21 15.12 18.48
C PHE A 8 19.06 14.17 18.82
N ASN A 9 18.64 14.16 20.09
CA ASN A 9 17.53 13.33 20.53
C ASN A 9 16.22 13.72 19.85
N SER A 10 16.00 15.02 19.66
CA SER A 10 14.82 15.52 18.98
C SER A 10 14.82 15.12 17.51
N VAL A 11 15.96 15.20 16.85
CA VAL A 11 16.09 14.76 15.45
C VAL A 11 15.78 13.28 15.33
N LEU A 12 16.29 12.45 16.24
CA LEU A 12 16.00 11.01 16.23
C LEU A 12 14.50 10.76 16.40
N SER A 13 13.88 11.46 17.34
CA SER A 13 12.45 11.29 17.60
C SER A 13 11.61 11.66 16.39
N VAL A 14 11.90 12.81 15.79
CA VAL A 14 11.19 13.28 14.59
C VAL A 14 11.40 12.31 13.44
N THR A 15 12.62 11.82 13.25
CA THR A 15 12.93 10.89 12.17
C THR A 15 12.16 9.59 12.35
N ARG A 16 12.07 9.07 13.56
CA ARG A 16 11.29 7.86 13.84
C ARG A 16 9.82 8.07 13.53
N ASP A 17 9.28 9.23 13.90
CA ASP A 17 7.88 9.54 13.62
C ASP A 17 7.63 9.63 12.13
N GLN A 18 8.50 10.28 11.40
CA GLN A 18 8.37 10.41 9.94
C GLN A 18 8.47 9.05 9.27
N LEU A 19 9.41 8.22 9.71
CA LEU A 19 9.56 6.88 9.16
C LEU A 19 8.31 6.04 9.43
N SER A 20 7.80 6.09 10.66
CA SER A 20 6.60 5.34 11.03
C SER A 20 5.40 5.75 10.17
N LYS A 21 5.22 7.05 9.95
CA LYS A 21 4.13 7.56 9.09
C LYS A 21 4.32 7.13 7.65
N ALA A 22 5.54 7.22 7.14
CA ALA A 22 5.83 6.81 5.77
C ALA A 22 5.56 5.32 5.57
N MET A 23 5.94 4.50 6.52
CA MET A 23 5.70 3.06 6.46
C MET A 23 4.20 2.74 6.51
N ALA A 24 3.44 3.47 7.33
CA ALA A 24 2.00 3.28 7.42
C ALA A 24 1.32 3.64 6.09
N ILE A 25 1.71 4.74 5.47
CA ILE A 25 1.19 5.15 4.17
C ILE A 25 1.55 4.11 3.11
N GLY A 26 2.79 3.62 3.12
CA GLY A 26 3.23 2.60 2.18
C GLY A 26 2.42 1.31 2.31
N ALA A 27 2.18 0.87 3.54
CA ALA A 27 1.38 -0.33 3.79
C ALA A 27 -0.06 -0.15 3.31
N GLU A 28 -0.64 1.03 3.54
CA GLU A 28 -1.98 1.34 3.08
C GLU A 28 -2.07 1.31 1.56
N LEU A 29 -1.11 1.92 0.88
CA LEU A 29 -1.06 1.91 -0.58
C LEU A 29 -0.91 0.50 -1.13
N GLU A 30 -0.07 -0.32 -0.51
CA GLU A 30 0.09 -1.71 -0.92
C GLU A 30 -1.21 -2.49 -0.75
N ALA A 31 -1.92 -2.27 0.35
CA ALA A 31 -3.20 -2.93 0.60
C ALA A 31 -4.23 -2.53 -0.47
N LEU A 32 -4.28 -1.25 -0.81
CA LEU A 32 -5.19 -0.77 -1.86
C LEU A 32 -4.83 -1.37 -3.22
N LEU A 33 -3.55 -1.46 -3.52
CA LEU A 33 -3.09 -2.07 -4.77
C LEU A 33 -3.48 -3.54 -4.85
N LEU A 34 -3.30 -4.29 -3.75
CA LEU A 34 -3.70 -5.69 -3.71
C LEU A 34 -5.21 -5.85 -3.90
N ALA A 35 -6.00 -4.96 -3.30
CA ALA A 35 -7.45 -4.99 -3.46
C ALA A 35 -7.84 -4.76 -4.92
N GLU A 36 -7.20 -3.78 -5.57
CA GLU A 36 -7.47 -3.50 -6.99
C GLU A 36 -7.07 -4.66 -7.89
N ARG A 37 -5.94 -5.31 -7.60
CA ARG A 37 -5.50 -6.47 -8.36
C ARG A 37 -6.49 -7.63 -8.27
N ARG A 38 -7.08 -7.81 -7.09
CA ARG A 38 -8.12 -8.83 -6.90
C ARG A 38 -9.34 -8.53 -7.74
N LYS A 39 -9.74 -7.25 -7.80
CA LYS A 39 -10.87 -6.82 -8.63
C LYS A 39 -10.59 -7.07 -10.09
N VAL A 40 -9.40 -6.74 -10.56
CA VAL A 40 -9.00 -6.96 -11.95
C VAL A 40 -9.06 -8.46 -12.27
N SER A 41 -8.51 -9.30 -11.42
CA SER A 41 -8.54 -10.75 -11.62
C SER A 41 -9.97 -11.29 -11.70
N GLU A 42 -10.83 -10.81 -10.80
CA GLU A 42 -12.23 -11.21 -10.80
C GLU A 42 -12.95 -10.78 -12.08
N LEU A 43 -12.70 -9.55 -12.52
CA LEU A 43 -13.30 -9.05 -13.76
C LEU A 43 -12.81 -9.83 -14.98
N GLU A 44 -11.52 -10.16 -15.00
CA GLU A 44 -10.95 -10.98 -16.06
C GLU A 44 -11.61 -12.36 -16.12
N ARG A 45 -11.85 -12.93 -14.94
CA ARG A 45 -12.54 -14.20 -14.84
C ARG A 45 -13.97 -14.11 -15.39
N GLN A 46 -14.67 -13.05 -15.06
CA GLN A 46 -16.03 -12.81 -15.56
C GLN A 46 -16.04 -12.63 -17.07
N ILE A 47 -15.08 -11.89 -17.59
CA ILE A 47 -14.96 -11.69 -19.04
C ILE A 47 -14.72 -13.05 -19.72
N GLU A 48 -13.86 -13.87 -19.19
CA GLU A 48 -13.57 -15.19 -19.74
C GLU A 48 -14.81 -16.07 -19.73
N GLU A 49 -15.56 -16.04 -18.65
CA GLU A 49 -16.82 -16.80 -18.55
C GLU A 49 -17.84 -16.33 -19.58
N LEU A 50 -17.96 -15.03 -19.78
CA LEU A 50 -18.88 -14.46 -20.77
C LEU A 50 -18.48 -14.85 -22.20
N LYS A 51 -17.17 -14.82 -22.49
CA LYS A 51 -16.68 -15.25 -23.80
C LYS A 51 -16.99 -16.72 -24.06
N ASN A 52 -16.70 -17.56 -23.05
CA ASN A 52 -16.96 -18.99 -23.19
C ASN A 52 -18.45 -19.28 -23.35
N SER A 53 -19.29 -18.58 -22.62
CA SER A 53 -20.75 -18.71 -22.74
C SER A 53 -21.22 -18.27 -24.10
N SER A 54 -20.68 -17.19 -24.64
CA SER A 54 -21.02 -16.68 -25.96
C SER A 54 -20.59 -17.63 -27.06
N GLU A 55 -19.43 -18.26 -26.93
CA GLU A 55 -18.89 -19.18 -27.92
C GLU A 55 -19.66 -20.50 -27.99
N LYS A 56 -20.29 -20.88 -26.90
CA LYS A 56 -21.07 -22.14 -26.86
C LYS A 56 -22.38 -22.07 -27.60
N LYS A 57 -22.77 -20.88 -27.95
CA LYS A 57 -23.95 -20.71 -28.79
C LYS A 57 -23.62 -20.95 -30.25
#